data_a3073433a8ef91e1c4ee04421d6df9e9
#
_entry.id   a3073433a8ef91e1c4ee04421d6df9e9
#
_cell.length_a   1.000
_cell.length_b   1.000
_cell.length_c   1.000
_cell.angle_alpha   90.00
_cell.angle_beta   90.00
_cell.angle_gamma   90.00
#
_symmetry.space_group_name_H-M   'P 1'
#
loop_
_entity.id
_entity.type
_entity.pdbx_description
1 polymer ?
#
loop_
_entity_poly.entity_id
_entity_poly.type
_entity_poly.pdbx_seq_one_letter_code
_entity_poly.pdbx_strand_id
1 'polypeptide(L)'
;MNERELLLDVEKNLTSLTRRNDIIIKPSGNRRYDTDINIGEVKLIGEVKSYVNNANFNQILIRLQEISQISKLPVLLIVGDISPQNLMKFADEGFNVLDSAGNCYINVPPLYIFITGQKRTKPKETMKKIFNDSALKLIFYFLLDKSNIGKPYRKIVEETGFSIGTVKNVIEEMTL
;
A
#
# COMPACT_ATOMS: atom_id res chain seq x y z
N MET A 1 2.77 0.39 5.01
CA MET A 1 1.78 1.38 4.53
C MET A 1 0.76 1.54 5.62
N ASN A 2 0.53 2.78 6.04
CA ASN A 2 -0.50 3.12 7.02
C ASN A 2 -1.87 3.04 6.30
N GLU A 3 -2.93 2.72 7.04
CA GLU A 3 -4.30 2.62 6.52
C GLU A 3 -4.75 3.91 5.81
N ARG A 4 -4.46 5.07 6.39
CA ARG A 4 -4.77 6.36 5.79
C ARG A 4 -4.07 6.59 4.44
N GLU A 5 -2.81 6.19 4.32
CA GLU A 5 -2.06 6.26 3.06
C GLU A 5 -2.68 5.32 2.02
N LEU A 6 -3.10 4.11 2.45
CA LEU A 6 -3.76 3.16 1.57
C LEU A 6 -5.05 3.74 1.00
N LEU A 7 -5.91 4.32 1.83
CA LEU A 7 -7.17 4.90 1.38
C LEU A 7 -6.97 6.06 0.39
N LEU A 8 -5.97 6.91 0.62
CA LEU A 8 -5.62 8.00 -0.30
C LEU A 8 -5.11 7.47 -1.65
N ASP A 9 -4.24 6.46 -1.65
CA ASP A 9 -3.72 5.84 -2.87
C ASP A 9 -4.85 5.21 -3.69
N VAL A 10 -5.73 4.47 -3.03
CA VAL A 10 -6.88 3.79 -3.63
C VAL A 10 -7.83 4.79 -4.28
N GLU A 11 -8.24 5.84 -3.55
CA GLU A 11 -9.14 6.88 -4.07
C GLU A 11 -8.53 7.59 -5.28
N LYS A 12 -7.27 8.02 -5.17
CA LYS A 12 -6.54 8.70 -6.25
C LYS A 12 -6.42 7.83 -7.49
N ASN A 13 -6.02 6.57 -7.35
CA ASN A 13 -5.79 5.70 -8.48
C ASN A 13 -7.10 5.28 -9.15
N LEU A 14 -8.14 4.97 -8.39
CA LEU A 14 -9.46 4.67 -8.94
C LEU A 14 -10.05 5.88 -9.68
N THR A 15 -9.97 7.09 -9.10
CA THR A 15 -10.36 8.35 -9.73
C THR A 15 -9.65 8.56 -11.06
N SER A 16 -8.33 8.38 -11.09
CA SER A 16 -7.51 8.55 -12.28
C SER A 16 -7.86 7.55 -13.39
N LEU A 17 -8.01 6.27 -13.05
CA LEU A 17 -8.28 5.19 -14.01
C LEU A 17 -9.69 5.25 -14.58
N THR A 18 -10.66 5.61 -13.75
CA THR A 18 -12.07 5.72 -14.17
C THR A 18 -12.44 7.09 -14.72
N ARG A 19 -11.56 8.10 -14.54
CA ARG A 19 -11.83 9.53 -14.85
C ARG A 19 -13.08 10.07 -14.14
N ARG A 20 -13.41 9.52 -12.96
CA ARG A 20 -14.54 9.93 -12.14
C ARG A 20 -14.04 10.89 -11.05
N ASN A 21 -14.82 11.94 -10.78
CA ASN A 21 -14.53 12.92 -9.73
C ASN A 21 -15.48 12.79 -8.53
N ASP A 22 -16.34 11.77 -8.55
CA ASP A 22 -17.39 11.51 -7.56
C ASP A 22 -17.10 10.29 -6.67
N ILE A 23 -15.82 9.94 -6.53
CA ILE A 23 -15.33 8.88 -5.65
C ILE A 23 -14.87 9.50 -4.33
N ILE A 24 -15.41 9.03 -3.22
CA ILE A 24 -15.06 9.46 -1.88
C ILE A 24 -14.88 8.23 -0.99
N ILE A 25 -13.71 8.09 -0.38
CA ILE A 25 -13.38 7.01 0.55
C ILE A 25 -12.93 7.64 1.87
N LYS A 26 -13.66 7.38 2.95
CA LYS A 26 -13.38 7.97 4.27
C LYS A 26 -13.32 6.90 5.35
N PRO A 27 -12.45 7.06 6.37
CA PRO A 27 -12.53 6.23 7.55
C PRO A 27 -13.93 6.29 8.16
N SER A 28 -14.46 5.15 8.58
CA SER A 28 -15.79 5.09 9.20
C SER A 28 -15.73 5.42 10.69
N GLY A 29 -16.76 6.06 11.19
CA GLY A 29 -17.00 6.17 12.64
C GLY A 29 -17.61 4.90 13.25
N ASN A 30 -17.94 3.90 12.43
CA ASN A 30 -18.55 2.64 12.87
C ASN A 30 -17.45 1.64 13.25
N ARG A 31 -17.61 0.95 14.39
CA ARG A 31 -16.63 -0.06 14.84
C ARG A 31 -16.75 -1.42 14.12
N ARG A 32 -17.72 -1.59 13.24
CA ARG A 32 -18.01 -2.86 12.57
C ARG A 32 -17.35 -3.01 11.22
N TYR A 33 -16.95 -1.89 10.59
CA TYR A 33 -16.25 -1.81 9.32
C TYR A 33 -15.35 -0.58 9.27
N ASP A 34 -14.37 -0.55 8.38
CA ASP A 34 -13.28 0.42 8.44
C ASP A 34 -13.57 1.71 7.67
N THR A 35 -14.36 1.64 6.58
CA THR A 35 -14.55 2.80 5.68
C THR A 35 -15.98 2.96 5.20
N ASP A 36 -16.36 4.22 4.97
CA ASP A 36 -17.55 4.64 4.23
C ASP A 36 -17.13 5.07 2.81
N ILE A 37 -17.78 4.53 1.79
CA ILE A 37 -17.42 4.70 0.39
C ILE A 37 -18.61 5.21 -0.40
N ASN A 38 -18.41 6.26 -1.18
CA ASN A 38 -19.38 6.75 -2.16
C ASN A 38 -18.74 6.77 -3.56
N ILE A 39 -19.41 6.21 -4.55
CA ILE A 39 -19.05 6.28 -5.97
C ILE A 39 -20.29 6.78 -6.70
N GLY A 40 -20.36 8.09 -6.91
CA GLY A 40 -21.59 8.76 -7.31
C GLY A 40 -22.68 8.57 -6.27
N GLU A 41 -23.83 8.04 -6.69
CA GLU A 41 -24.97 7.75 -5.80
C GLU A 41 -24.85 6.39 -5.09
N VAL A 42 -23.90 5.53 -5.51
CA VAL A 42 -23.71 4.21 -4.94
C VAL A 42 -22.93 4.30 -3.64
N LYS A 43 -23.53 3.79 -2.57
CA LYS A 43 -22.92 3.73 -1.24
C LYS A 43 -22.48 2.32 -0.92
N LEU A 44 -21.24 2.18 -0.46
CA LEU A 44 -20.65 0.94 0.01
C LEU A 44 -19.99 1.17 1.37
N ILE A 45 -19.74 0.06 2.04
CA ILE A 45 -18.87 0.05 3.22
C ILE A 45 -17.64 -0.79 2.92
N GLY A 46 -16.51 -0.50 3.58
CA GLY A 46 -15.26 -1.17 3.28
C GLY A 46 -14.60 -1.80 4.50
N GLU A 47 -13.99 -2.95 4.26
CA GLU A 47 -13.03 -3.60 5.14
C GLU A 47 -11.63 -3.41 4.56
N VAL A 48 -10.66 -3.01 5.39
CA VAL A 48 -9.29 -2.70 4.96
C VAL A 48 -8.32 -3.79 5.41
N LYS A 49 -7.51 -4.29 4.50
CA LYS A 49 -6.44 -5.26 4.79
C LYS A 49 -5.14 -4.84 4.11
N SER A 50 -4.02 -5.05 4.79
CA SER A 50 -2.71 -4.69 4.22
C SER A 50 -2.36 -5.55 3.01
N TYR A 51 -2.73 -6.83 3.01
CA TYR A 51 -2.45 -7.79 1.93
C TYR A 51 -3.40 -8.98 1.98
N VAL A 52 -3.50 -9.67 0.84
CA VAL A 52 -4.23 -10.94 0.68
C VAL A 52 -3.27 -11.99 0.14
N ASN A 53 -3.26 -13.17 0.76
CA ASN A 53 -2.58 -14.36 0.29
C ASN A 53 -3.44 -15.62 0.55
N ASN A 54 -2.95 -16.79 0.13
CA ASN A 54 -3.72 -18.02 0.31
C ASN A 54 -3.95 -18.39 1.79
N ALA A 55 -3.08 -17.98 2.69
CA ALA A 55 -3.19 -18.31 4.11
C ALA A 55 -4.29 -17.51 4.82
N ASN A 56 -4.51 -16.24 4.43
CA ASN A 56 -5.50 -15.38 5.07
C ASN A 56 -6.79 -15.19 4.26
N PHE A 57 -6.88 -15.77 3.05
CA PHE A 57 -8.03 -15.62 2.15
C PHE A 57 -9.35 -15.99 2.84
N ASN A 58 -9.44 -17.21 3.40
CA ASN A 58 -10.67 -17.68 4.03
C ASN A 58 -11.05 -16.85 5.25
N GLN A 59 -10.10 -16.39 6.03
CA GLN A 59 -10.36 -15.52 7.19
C GLN A 59 -10.97 -14.18 6.76
N ILE A 60 -10.43 -13.60 5.68
CA ILE A 60 -10.96 -12.35 5.12
C ILE A 60 -12.35 -12.59 4.55
N LEU A 61 -12.57 -13.69 3.83
CA LEU A 61 -13.87 -14.05 3.28
C LEU A 61 -14.95 -14.16 4.37
N ILE A 62 -14.67 -14.88 5.45
CA ILE A 62 -15.59 -14.99 6.61
C ILE A 62 -15.90 -13.60 7.17
N ARG A 63 -14.88 -12.75 7.31
CA ARG A 63 -15.06 -11.38 7.81
C ARG A 63 -15.97 -10.55 6.91
N LEU A 64 -15.81 -10.64 5.59
CA LEU A 64 -16.68 -9.95 4.63
C LEU A 64 -18.13 -10.46 4.70
N GLN A 65 -18.31 -11.76 4.87
CA GLN A 65 -19.64 -12.37 5.06
C GLN A 65 -20.32 -11.85 6.32
N GLU A 66 -19.59 -11.79 7.45
CA GLU A 66 -20.11 -11.22 8.72
C GLU A 66 -20.57 -9.77 8.54
N ILE A 67 -19.73 -8.93 7.90
CA ILE A 67 -20.08 -7.53 7.64
C ILE A 67 -21.30 -7.43 6.72
N SER A 68 -21.36 -8.25 5.69
CA SER A 68 -22.48 -8.28 4.74
C SER A 68 -23.81 -8.67 5.41
N GLN A 69 -23.78 -9.57 6.40
CA GLN A 69 -24.99 -9.95 7.16
C GLN A 69 -25.50 -8.83 8.08
N ILE A 70 -24.58 -8.00 8.59
CA ILE A 70 -24.93 -6.93 9.54
C ILE A 70 -25.35 -5.66 8.81
N SER A 71 -24.77 -5.39 7.64
CA SER A 71 -25.00 -4.19 6.85
C SER A 71 -26.00 -4.43 5.72
N LYS A 72 -26.83 -3.41 5.45
CA LYS A 72 -27.68 -3.38 4.25
C LYS A 72 -26.93 -2.84 3.01
N LEU A 73 -25.71 -2.38 3.18
CA LEU A 73 -24.90 -1.82 2.10
C LEU A 73 -23.93 -2.89 1.55
N PRO A 74 -23.62 -2.84 0.25
CA PRO A 74 -22.60 -3.70 -0.34
C PRO A 74 -21.23 -3.50 0.31
N VAL A 75 -20.48 -4.59 0.43
CA VAL A 75 -19.16 -4.59 1.05
C VAL A 75 -18.08 -4.53 -0.03
N LEU A 76 -17.07 -3.67 0.16
CA LEU A 76 -15.86 -3.56 -0.65
C LEU A 76 -14.64 -3.93 0.19
N LEU A 77 -13.88 -4.91 -0.24
CA LEU A 77 -12.56 -5.20 0.33
C LEU A 77 -11.52 -4.24 -0.27
N ILE A 78 -10.87 -3.45 0.58
CA ILE A 78 -9.76 -2.57 0.20
C ILE A 78 -8.45 -3.21 0.65
N VAL A 79 -7.49 -3.39 -0.27
CA VAL A 79 -6.22 -4.05 0.03
C VAL A 79 -5.02 -3.27 -0.49
N GLY A 80 -3.85 -3.48 0.14
CA GLY A 80 -2.61 -2.88 -0.31
C GLY A 80 -2.15 -3.41 -1.67
N ASP A 81 -2.31 -4.73 -1.89
CA ASP A 81 -1.96 -5.42 -3.12
C ASP A 81 -2.72 -6.74 -3.23
N ILE A 82 -3.19 -7.08 -4.41
CA ILE A 82 -3.91 -8.33 -4.67
C ILE A 82 -3.47 -8.96 -5.99
N SER A 83 -3.23 -10.26 -5.97
CA SER A 83 -3.01 -10.98 -7.22
C SER A 83 -4.28 -11.07 -8.05
N PRO A 84 -4.19 -11.09 -9.39
CA PRO A 84 -5.37 -11.25 -10.26
C PRO A 84 -6.20 -12.50 -9.91
N GLN A 85 -5.55 -13.59 -9.51
CA GLN A 85 -6.23 -14.81 -9.11
C GLN A 85 -7.07 -14.62 -7.84
N ASN A 86 -6.52 -13.95 -6.81
CA ASN A 86 -7.27 -13.69 -5.58
C ASN A 86 -8.39 -12.66 -5.78
N LEU A 87 -8.17 -11.66 -6.64
CA LEU A 87 -9.22 -10.72 -7.01
C LEU A 87 -10.41 -11.47 -7.63
N MET A 88 -10.17 -12.37 -8.59
CA MET A 88 -11.22 -13.17 -9.20
C MET A 88 -11.91 -14.11 -8.23
N LYS A 89 -11.18 -14.74 -7.29
CA LYS A 89 -11.79 -15.57 -6.26
C LYS A 89 -12.80 -14.80 -5.40
N PHE A 90 -12.48 -13.56 -4.98
CA PHE A 90 -13.45 -12.73 -4.24
C PHE A 90 -14.63 -12.32 -5.11
N ALA A 91 -14.40 -12.04 -6.40
CA ALA A 91 -15.46 -11.73 -7.35
C ALA A 91 -16.42 -12.93 -7.53
N ASP A 92 -15.90 -14.15 -7.62
CA ASP A 92 -16.68 -15.39 -7.73
C ASP A 92 -17.52 -15.65 -6.47
N GLU A 93 -17.02 -15.24 -5.30
CA GLU A 93 -17.73 -15.28 -4.02
C GLU A 93 -18.73 -14.11 -3.84
N GLY A 94 -18.86 -13.23 -4.86
CA GLY A 94 -19.80 -12.12 -4.88
C GLY A 94 -19.34 -10.87 -4.13
N PHE A 95 -18.04 -10.76 -3.79
CA PHE A 95 -17.50 -9.60 -3.10
C PHE A 95 -16.81 -8.63 -4.04
N ASN A 96 -16.96 -7.34 -3.74
CA ASN A 96 -16.25 -6.27 -4.42
C ASN A 96 -14.85 -6.12 -3.82
N VAL A 97 -13.85 -5.83 -4.67
CA VAL A 97 -12.45 -5.72 -4.25
C VAL A 97 -11.79 -4.55 -4.97
N LEU A 98 -10.87 -3.87 -4.27
CA LEU A 98 -10.10 -2.75 -4.80
C LEU A 98 -8.71 -2.73 -4.14
N ASP A 99 -7.64 -2.64 -4.95
CA ASP A 99 -6.29 -2.53 -4.42
C ASP A 99 -5.69 -1.13 -4.58
N SER A 100 -4.52 -0.91 -3.97
CA SER A 100 -3.85 0.39 -3.99
C SER A 100 -3.37 0.81 -5.38
N ALA A 101 -3.20 -0.11 -6.32
CA ALA A 101 -2.83 0.19 -7.71
C ALA A 101 -4.04 0.56 -8.57
N GLY A 102 -5.26 0.32 -8.08
CA GLY A 102 -6.51 0.53 -8.79
C GLY A 102 -7.02 -0.72 -9.52
N ASN A 103 -6.42 -1.92 -9.28
CA ASN A 103 -7.06 -3.15 -9.71
C ASN A 103 -8.34 -3.35 -8.91
N CYS A 104 -9.45 -3.58 -9.58
CA CYS A 104 -10.72 -3.72 -8.89
C CYS A 104 -11.73 -4.60 -9.64
N TYR A 105 -12.62 -5.18 -8.87
CA TYR A 105 -13.90 -5.70 -9.29
C TYR A 105 -14.98 -5.09 -8.41
N ILE A 106 -15.82 -4.24 -8.98
CA ILE A 106 -16.95 -3.61 -8.30
C ILE A 106 -18.20 -3.88 -9.14
N ASN A 107 -19.12 -4.64 -8.58
CA ASN A 107 -20.39 -4.99 -9.24
C ASN A 107 -21.55 -4.71 -8.28
N VAL A 108 -21.99 -3.46 -8.28
CA VAL A 108 -23.09 -2.96 -7.44
C VAL A 108 -24.00 -2.13 -8.35
N PRO A 109 -25.11 -2.68 -8.86
CA PRO A 109 -25.97 -1.97 -9.80
C PRO A 109 -26.40 -0.58 -9.30
N PRO A 110 -26.36 0.46 -10.15
CA PRO A 110 -26.00 0.44 -11.59
C PRO A 110 -24.49 0.52 -11.89
N LEU A 111 -23.62 0.40 -10.88
CA LEU A 111 -22.17 0.53 -11.02
C LEU A 111 -21.52 -0.82 -11.35
N TYR A 112 -20.73 -0.83 -12.43
CA TYR A 112 -19.83 -1.94 -12.76
C TYR A 112 -18.44 -1.40 -13.14
N ILE A 113 -17.39 -1.80 -12.42
CA ILE A 113 -16.01 -1.44 -12.71
C ILE A 113 -15.14 -2.70 -12.61
N PHE A 114 -14.43 -3.02 -13.69
CA PHE A 114 -13.46 -4.11 -13.71
C PHE A 114 -12.15 -3.63 -14.31
N ILE A 115 -11.10 -3.57 -13.49
CA ILE A 115 -9.76 -3.10 -13.86
C ILE A 115 -8.75 -4.10 -13.32
N THR A 116 -7.84 -4.58 -14.17
CA THR A 116 -6.74 -5.47 -13.81
C THR A 116 -5.45 -5.07 -14.49
N GLY A 117 -4.31 -5.63 -14.02
CA GLY A 117 -3.00 -5.41 -14.65
C GLY A 117 -2.32 -4.11 -14.24
N GLN A 118 -2.90 -3.35 -13.33
CA GLN A 118 -2.25 -2.17 -12.77
C GLN A 118 -1.11 -2.60 -11.84
N LYS A 119 0.05 -1.98 -12.01
CA LYS A 119 1.21 -2.19 -11.14
C LYS A 119 1.28 -1.05 -10.12
N ARG A 120 1.43 -1.41 -8.86
CA ARG A 120 1.70 -0.41 -7.83
C ARG A 120 2.99 0.33 -8.18
N THR A 121 2.91 1.62 -8.42
CA THR A 121 4.06 2.51 -8.40
C THR A 121 4.49 2.60 -6.92
N LYS A 122 5.46 1.76 -6.53
CA LYS A 122 6.10 1.96 -5.22
C LYS A 122 6.61 3.40 -5.22
N PRO A 123 6.25 4.23 -4.21
CA PRO A 123 7.00 5.47 -4.02
C PRO A 123 8.47 5.06 -4.02
N LYS A 124 9.32 5.77 -4.74
CA LYS A 124 10.77 5.54 -4.64
C LYS A 124 11.09 5.58 -3.15
N GLU A 125 11.51 4.44 -2.58
CA GLU A 125 11.91 4.32 -1.17
C GLU A 125 13.23 5.08 -0.95
N THR A 126 13.28 6.34 -1.35
CA THR A 126 14.48 7.16 -1.24
C THR A 126 14.80 7.55 0.19
N MET A 127 13.78 7.71 1.05
CA MET A 127 14.04 8.14 2.44
C MET A 127 14.22 7.00 3.47
N LYS A 128 13.70 5.79 3.24
CA LYS A 128 13.79 4.70 4.23
C LYS A 128 15.16 4.03 4.31
N LYS A 129 15.98 4.12 3.25
CA LYS A 129 17.31 3.51 3.23
C LYS A 129 18.35 4.30 4.03
N ILE A 130 18.20 5.63 4.13
CA ILE A 130 19.12 6.51 4.87
C ILE A 130 18.95 6.34 6.40
N PHE A 131 17.80 5.87 6.90
CA PHE A 131 17.49 5.76 8.32
C PHE A 131 17.53 4.32 8.84
N ASN A 132 18.16 3.38 8.14
CA ASN A 132 18.46 2.08 8.74
C ASN A 132 19.66 2.16 9.68
N ASP A 133 19.79 1.23 10.62
CA ASP A 133 20.85 1.22 11.66
C ASP A 133 22.26 1.34 11.06
N SER A 134 22.53 0.70 9.94
CA SER A 134 23.82 0.73 9.26
C SER A 134 24.12 2.09 8.66
N ALA A 135 23.13 2.71 8.05
CA ALA A 135 23.26 4.04 7.45
C ALA A 135 23.45 5.11 8.55
N LEU A 136 22.68 5.05 9.63
CA LEU A 136 22.85 5.95 10.77
C LEU A 136 24.26 5.84 11.40
N LYS A 137 24.77 4.62 11.59
CA LYS A 137 26.15 4.40 12.09
C LYS A 137 27.20 4.97 11.15
N LEU A 138 27.01 4.84 9.83
CA LEU A 138 27.93 5.39 8.83
C LEU A 138 27.85 6.92 8.78
N ILE A 139 26.67 7.51 8.86
CA ILE A 139 26.49 8.96 8.99
C ILE A 139 27.21 9.47 10.26
N PHE A 140 27.04 8.77 11.38
CA PHE A 140 27.71 9.12 12.61
C PHE A 140 29.25 9.04 12.48
N TYR A 141 29.81 8.04 11.79
CA TYR A 141 31.24 7.95 11.48
C TYR A 141 31.73 9.16 10.68
N PHE A 142 30.95 9.66 9.72
CA PHE A 142 31.29 10.88 8.97
C PHE A 142 31.17 12.16 9.81
N LEU A 143 30.25 12.21 10.76
CA LEU A 143 30.07 13.36 11.64
C LEU A 143 31.16 13.47 12.70
N LEU A 144 31.74 12.34 13.15
CA LEU A 144 32.84 12.32 14.11
C LEU A 144 34.12 12.97 13.56
N ASP A 145 34.40 12.75 12.27
CA ASP A 145 35.53 13.40 11.59
C ASP A 145 35.17 13.64 10.12
N LYS A 146 35.09 14.91 9.72
CA LYS A 146 34.74 15.32 8.35
C LYS A 146 35.74 14.83 7.30
N SER A 147 36.98 14.53 7.68
CA SER A 147 37.98 13.95 6.78
C SER A 147 37.62 12.54 6.30
N ASN A 148 36.71 11.87 7.00
CA ASN A 148 36.23 10.55 6.62
C ASN A 148 35.40 10.55 5.32
N ILE A 149 34.75 11.66 5.00
CA ILE A 149 33.91 11.80 3.78
C ILE A 149 34.75 11.65 2.49
N GLY A 150 35.99 12.13 2.50
CA GLY A 150 36.87 12.04 1.34
C GLY A 150 37.70 10.76 1.20
N LYS A 151 37.54 9.81 2.14
CA LYS A 151 38.27 8.54 2.10
C LYS A 151 37.79 7.61 0.99
N PRO A 152 38.70 6.82 0.37
CA PRO A 152 38.30 5.76 -0.53
C PRO A 152 37.33 4.77 0.14
N TYR A 153 36.32 4.30 -0.58
CA TYR A 153 35.30 3.38 -0.04
C TYR A 153 35.88 2.13 0.65
N ARG A 154 36.97 1.58 0.13
CA ARG A 154 37.67 0.42 0.73
C ARG A 154 38.18 0.74 2.13
N LYS A 155 38.72 1.94 2.33
CA LYS A 155 39.23 2.36 3.65
C LYS A 155 38.10 2.57 4.66
N ILE A 156 36.97 3.11 4.20
CA ILE A 156 35.75 3.24 5.03
C ILE A 156 35.24 1.86 5.42
N VAL A 157 35.23 0.88 4.51
CA VAL A 157 34.87 -0.51 4.78
C VAL A 157 35.78 -1.13 5.83
N GLU A 158 37.09 -0.96 5.73
CA GLU A 158 38.08 -1.47 6.70
C GLU A 158 37.88 -0.87 8.09
N GLU A 159 37.63 0.43 8.18
CA GLU A 159 37.47 1.16 9.45
C GLU A 159 36.09 0.94 10.10
N THR A 160 35.05 0.67 9.34
CA THR A 160 33.66 0.59 9.83
C THR A 160 33.10 -0.81 9.84
N GLY A 161 33.67 -1.75 9.11
CA GLY A 161 33.19 -3.12 8.95
C GLY A 161 31.92 -3.26 8.07
N PHE A 162 31.47 -2.19 7.41
CA PHE A 162 30.31 -2.25 6.52
C PHE A 162 30.68 -2.82 5.14
N SER A 163 29.68 -3.34 4.42
CA SER A 163 29.88 -3.74 3.03
C SER A 163 30.12 -2.51 2.12
N ILE A 164 30.88 -2.71 1.04
CA ILE A 164 31.13 -1.65 0.06
C ILE A 164 29.84 -1.11 -0.55
N GLY A 165 28.81 -1.98 -0.73
CA GLY A 165 27.49 -1.59 -1.22
C GLY A 165 26.75 -0.69 -0.24
N THR A 166 26.85 -0.95 1.07
CA THR A 166 26.27 -0.09 2.12
C THR A 166 26.92 1.30 2.09
N VAL A 167 28.26 1.35 2.06
CA VAL A 167 29.01 2.61 2.00
C VAL A 167 28.64 3.45 0.77
N LYS A 168 28.64 2.80 -0.40
CA LYS A 168 28.27 3.44 -1.67
C LYS A 168 26.84 4.01 -1.63
N ASN A 169 25.88 3.21 -1.24
CA ASN A 169 24.47 3.63 -1.21
C ASN A 169 24.24 4.81 -0.27
N VAL A 170 24.86 4.81 0.92
CA VAL A 170 24.71 5.91 1.88
C VAL A 170 25.33 7.19 1.35
N ILE A 171 26.52 7.14 0.76
CA ILE A 171 27.18 8.31 0.21
C ILE A 171 26.40 8.88 -1.00
N GLU A 172 25.93 8.03 -1.90
CA GLU A 172 25.12 8.45 -3.05
C GLU A 172 23.79 9.10 -2.61
N GLU A 173 23.15 8.59 -1.55
CA GLU A 173 21.93 9.16 -1.03
C GLU A 173 22.14 10.45 -0.22
N MET A 174 23.32 10.67 0.33
CA MET A 174 23.69 11.94 1.01
C MET A 174 24.08 13.05 0.04
N THR A 175 24.36 12.73 -1.21
CA THR A 175 24.87 13.69 -2.23
C THR A 175 23.75 14.24 -3.11
N LEU A 176 22.49 13.78 -2.90
CA LEU A 176 21.28 14.28 -3.58
C LEU A 176 20.62 15.38 -2.76
#